data_cf583387bd472c6185c0941fd9e122c3
#
_entry.id   cf583387bd472c6185c0941fd9e122c3
#
_cell.length_a   1.000
_cell.length_b   1.000
_cell.length_c   1.000
_cell.angle_alpha   90.00
_cell.angle_beta   90.00
_cell.angle_gamma   90.00
#
_symmetry.space_group_name_H-M   'P 1'
#
loop_
_entity.id
_entity.type
_entity.pdbx_description
1 polymer ?
#
loop_
_entity_poly.entity_id
_entity_poly.type
_entity_poly.pdbx_seq_one_letter_code
_entity_poly.pdbx_strand_id
1 'polypeptide(L)'
;MYDYFYGAEAEQFFFYRIPKVLFTEERFRSVSAEAKVLYGLLLDRMSLSCKNGWLDKEGRVYIIFTIEEVMTALSCADQKAGKLLHELESKCRLIERKRQGLGKPNLIYVKNFVDKDVDNASGSTAPSPESRFQNRENHGSRIVKITI
;
A
#
# COMPACT_ATOMS: atom_id res chain seq x y z
N MET A 1 8.37 -30.68 -0.27
CA MET A 1 8.96 -29.91 -1.38
C MET A 1 7.86 -29.22 -2.15
N TYR A 2 8.09 -28.01 -2.59
CA TYR A 2 7.11 -27.25 -3.39
C TYR A 2 7.22 -27.63 -4.86
N ASP A 3 6.09 -27.65 -5.53
CA ASP A 3 6.01 -28.01 -6.94
C ASP A 3 6.00 -26.74 -7.82
N TYR A 4 6.15 -26.92 -9.13
CA TYR A 4 6.06 -25.85 -10.11
C TYR A 4 4.61 -25.43 -10.34
N PHE A 5 4.41 -24.18 -10.80
CA PHE A 5 3.10 -23.75 -11.27
C PHE A 5 2.85 -24.26 -12.69
N TYR A 6 1.64 -24.73 -12.93
CA TYR A 6 1.21 -25.20 -14.25
C TYR A 6 -0.01 -24.41 -14.73
N GLY A 7 0.16 -23.67 -15.82
CA GLY A 7 -0.95 -22.99 -16.49
C GLY A 7 -1.70 -21.99 -15.59
N ALA A 8 -3.01 -22.14 -15.51
CA ALA A 8 -3.90 -21.24 -14.78
C ALA A 8 -3.79 -21.33 -13.26
N GLU A 9 -3.08 -22.29 -12.71
CA GLU A 9 -2.92 -22.43 -11.26
C GLU A 9 -2.25 -21.20 -10.63
N ALA A 10 -1.41 -20.50 -11.38
CA ALA A 10 -0.73 -19.31 -10.92
C ALA A 10 -1.68 -18.13 -10.58
N GLU A 11 -2.93 -18.20 -10.98
CA GLU A 11 -3.92 -17.14 -10.78
C GLU A 11 -4.81 -17.34 -9.55
N GLN A 12 -4.67 -18.44 -8.83
CA GLN A 12 -5.59 -18.84 -7.77
C GLN A 12 -5.25 -18.32 -6.36
N PHE A 13 -4.24 -17.46 -6.23
CA PHE A 13 -3.70 -17.07 -4.93
C PHE A 13 -4.10 -15.65 -4.53
N PHE A 14 -4.17 -15.42 -3.23
CA PHE A 14 -4.31 -14.09 -2.66
C PHE A 14 -2.93 -13.46 -2.51
N PHE A 15 -2.83 -12.19 -2.89
CA PHE A 15 -1.56 -11.48 -2.91
C PHE A 15 -1.69 -10.13 -2.22
N TYR A 16 -0.61 -9.70 -1.57
CA TYR A 16 -0.44 -8.29 -1.26
C TYR A 16 0.04 -7.57 -2.52
N ARG A 17 -0.46 -6.36 -2.73
CA ARG A 17 -0.09 -5.55 -3.87
C ARG A 17 0.78 -4.39 -3.41
N ILE A 18 1.94 -4.24 -4.03
CA ILE A 18 2.84 -3.14 -3.74
C ILE A 18 2.92 -2.27 -5.00
N PRO A 19 2.60 -0.96 -4.91
CA PRO A 19 2.65 -0.07 -6.07
C PRO A 19 4.07 -0.01 -6.65
N LYS A 20 4.19 -0.18 -7.95
CA LYS A 20 5.47 -0.11 -8.65
C LYS A 20 6.16 1.25 -8.48
N VAL A 21 5.39 2.32 -8.34
CA VAL A 21 5.88 3.68 -8.17
C VAL A 21 6.83 3.82 -6.97
N LEU A 22 6.64 3.00 -5.94
CA LEU A 22 7.54 3.00 -4.77
C LEU A 22 8.96 2.55 -5.11
N PHE A 23 9.14 1.85 -6.21
CA PHE A 23 10.43 1.36 -6.68
C PHE A 23 11.01 2.17 -7.83
N THR A 24 10.18 2.94 -8.54
CA THR A 24 10.57 3.64 -9.76
C THR A 24 10.76 5.14 -9.58
N GLU A 25 10.03 5.77 -8.67
CA GLU A 25 10.12 7.21 -8.46
C GLU A 25 11.21 7.59 -7.45
N GLU A 26 11.91 8.67 -7.77
CA GLU A 26 13.02 9.21 -6.99
C GLU A 26 12.62 9.52 -5.54
N ARG A 27 11.42 10.07 -5.35
CA ARG A 27 10.91 10.46 -4.02
C ARG A 27 10.80 9.30 -3.04
N PHE A 28 10.76 8.06 -3.53
CA PHE A 28 10.64 6.86 -2.69
C PHE A 28 11.95 6.07 -2.57
N ARG A 29 13.04 6.53 -3.16
CA ARG A 29 14.31 5.79 -3.15
C ARG A 29 14.91 5.60 -1.77
N SER A 30 14.73 6.58 -0.89
CA SER A 30 15.26 6.51 0.48
C SER A 30 14.45 5.61 1.41
N VAL A 31 13.27 5.18 0.97
CA VAL A 31 12.40 4.30 1.75
C VAL A 31 12.90 2.86 1.61
N SER A 32 13.03 2.15 2.72
CA SER A 32 13.48 0.77 2.72
C SER A 32 12.50 -0.16 2.00
N ALA A 33 13.02 -1.26 1.46
CA ALA A 33 12.18 -2.28 0.83
C ALA A 33 11.14 -2.84 1.79
N GLU A 34 11.53 -3.02 3.05
CA GLU A 34 10.63 -3.53 4.10
C GLU A 34 9.48 -2.56 4.39
N ALA A 35 9.75 -1.25 4.41
CA ALA A 35 8.70 -0.25 4.55
C ALA A 35 7.74 -0.26 3.35
N LYS A 36 8.24 -0.48 2.16
CA LYS A 36 7.41 -0.64 0.95
C LYS A 36 6.52 -1.87 1.04
N VAL A 37 7.04 -2.97 1.54
CA VAL A 37 6.25 -4.19 1.79
C VAL A 37 5.16 -3.88 2.83
N LEU A 38 5.52 -3.23 3.93
CA LEU A 38 4.55 -2.83 4.95
C LEU A 38 3.42 -1.98 4.36
N TYR A 39 3.75 -1.04 3.49
CA TYR A 39 2.72 -0.23 2.83
C TYR A 39 1.73 -1.10 2.03
N GLY A 40 2.21 -2.13 1.36
CA GLY A 40 1.35 -3.10 0.68
C GLY A 40 0.39 -3.82 1.63
N LEU A 41 0.86 -4.21 2.81
CA LEU A 41 0.02 -4.82 3.84
C LEU A 41 -1.05 -3.84 4.36
N LEU A 42 -0.66 -2.58 4.55
CA LEU A 42 -1.59 -1.54 5.00
C LEU A 42 -2.66 -1.23 3.95
N LEU A 43 -2.31 -1.23 2.66
CA LEU A 43 -3.27 -1.09 1.57
C LEU A 43 -4.31 -2.20 1.58
N ASP A 44 -3.88 -3.42 1.82
CA ASP A 44 -4.78 -4.57 1.91
C ASP A 44 -5.75 -4.42 3.08
N ARG A 45 -5.24 -4.04 4.25
CA ARG A 45 -6.06 -3.79 5.43
C ARG A 45 -7.03 -2.63 5.21
N MET A 46 -6.59 -1.57 4.53
CA MET A 46 -7.43 -0.43 4.17
C MET A 46 -8.60 -0.86 3.28
N SER A 47 -8.36 -1.73 2.33
CA SER A 47 -9.41 -2.27 1.46
C SER A 47 -10.49 -2.98 2.25
N LEU A 48 -10.12 -3.78 3.25
CA LEU A 48 -11.06 -4.44 4.15
C LEU A 48 -11.83 -3.44 5.02
N SER A 49 -11.14 -2.44 5.57
CA SER A 49 -11.77 -1.39 6.38
C SER A 49 -12.80 -0.59 5.58
N CYS A 50 -12.49 -0.30 4.33
CA CYS A 50 -13.41 0.38 3.44
C CYS A 50 -14.69 -0.44 3.23
N LYS A 51 -14.58 -1.73 3.00
CA LYS A 51 -15.70 -2.65 2.85
C LYS A 51 -16.55 -2.74 4.13
N ASN A 52 -15.91 -2.62 5.29
CA ASN A 52 -16.58 -2.65 6.59
C ASN A 52 -17.16 -1.29 7.02
N GLY A 53 -16.97 -0.25 6.21
CA GLY A 53 -17.48 1.08 6.50
C GLY A 53 -16.72 1.84 7.58
N TRP A 54 -15.45 1.53 7.80
CA TRP A 54 -14.60 2.20 8.80
C TRP A 54 -14.11 3.54 8.24
N LEU A 55 -14.99 4.53 8.32
CA LEU A 55 -14.77 5.87 7.82
C LEU A 55 -14.85 6.87 8.97
N ASP A 56 -14.06 7.93 8.90
CA ASP A 56 -14.18 9.05 9.82
C ASP A 56 -15.29 10.02 9.38
N LYS A 57 -15.45 11.13 10.10
CA LYS A 57 -16.49 12.12 9.82
C LYS A 57 -16.33 12.78 8.44
N GLU A 58 -15.11 12.79 7.91
CA GLU A 58 -14.80 13.39 6.61
C GLU A 58 -14.82 12.35 5.46
N GLY A 59 -15.21 11.12 5.77
CA GLY A 59 -15.24 10.03 4.78
C GLY A 59 -13.90 9.38 4.50
N ARG A 60 -12.87 9.66 5.30
CA ARG A 60 -11.55 9.07 5.12
C ARG A 60 -11.50 7.69 5.77
N VAL A 61 -10.98 6.72 5.02
CA VAL A 61 -10.80 5.35 5.52
C VAL A 61 -9.65 5.33 6.53
N TYR A 62 -9.89 4.73 7.68
CA TYR A 62 -8.84 4.46 8.65
C TYR A 62 -8.72 2.98 8.92
N ILE A 63 -7.54 2.57 9.40
CA ILE A 63 -7.27 1.22 9.84
C ILE A 63 -6.71 1.23 11.25
N ILE A 64 -6.82 0.10 11.91
CA ILE A 64 -6.10 -0.19 13.13
C ILE A 64 -5.10 -1.28 12.80
N PHE A 65 -3.81 -0.97 12.98
CA PHE A 65 -2.73 -1.91 12.73
C PHE A 65 -1.65 -1.65 13.78
N THR A 66 -1.54 -2.54 14.73
CA THR A 66 -0.67 -2.36 15.89
C THR A 66 0.78 -2.72 15.57
N ILE A 67 1.69 -2.28 16.44
CA ILE A 67 3.11 -2.68 16.38
C ILE A 67 3.23 -4.22 16.41
N GLU A 68 2.45 -4.87 17.26
CA GLU A 68 2.43 -6.33 17.38
C GLU A 68 2.01 -7.00 16.07
N GLU A 69 1.02 -6.44 15.38
CA GLU A 69 0.61 -6.95 14.08
C GLU A 69 1.70 -6.79 13.02
N VAL A 70 2.43 -5.67 13.03
CA VAL A 70 3.59 -5.46 12.14
C VAL A 70 4.67 -6.48 12.45
N MET A 71 5.00 -6.67 13.72
CA MET A 71 6.00 -7.64 14.16
C MET A 71 5.66 -9.05 13.68
N THR A 72 4.41 -9.44 13.81
CA THR A 72 3.94 -10.76 13.38
C THR A 72 3.99 -10.90 11.86
N ALA A 73 3.50 -9.90 11.15
CA ALA A 73 3.41 -9.94 9.69
C ALA A 73 4.78 -9.96 9.01
N LEU A 74 5.74 -9.19 9.54
CA LEU A 74 7.07 -9.05 8.95
C LEU A 74 8.15 -9.86 9.66
N SER A 75 7.79 -10.60 10.70
CA SER A 75 8.73 -11.40 11.50
C SER A 75 9.90 -10.55 12.00
N CYS A 76 9.60 -9.40 12.59
CA CYS A 76 10.60 -8.47 13.10
C CYS A 76 10.33 -8.09 14.56
N ALA A 77 11.33 -7.47 15.20
CA ALA A 77 11.20 -6.97 16.57
C ALA A 77 10.45 -5.63 16.60
N ASP A 78 10.05 -5.21 17.79
CA ASP A 78 9.27 -3.99 18.01
C ASP A 78 9.97 -2.72 17.53
N GLN A 79 11.29 -2.62 17.75
CA GLN A 79 12.06 -1.46 17.30
C GLN A 79 12.04 -1.32 15.77
N LYS A 80 12.20 -2.43 15.06
CA LYS A 80 12.13 -2.43 13.60
C LYS A 80 10.73 -2.10 13.11
N ALA A 81 9.70 -2.69 13.71
CA ALA A 81 8.32 -2.39 13.39
C ALA A 81 8.01 -0.89 13.54
N GLY A 82 8.42 -0.30 14.67
CA GLY A 82 8.27 1.13 14.91
C GLY A 82 9.03 1.99 13.91
N LYS A 83 10.24 1.59 13.57
CA LYS A 83 11.07 2.28 12.56
C LYS A 83 10.41 2.26 11.19
N LEU A 84 9.87 1.13 10.77
CA LEU A 84 9.21 1.00 9.46
C LEU A 84 7.96 1.87 9.36
N LEU A 85 7.13 1.89 10.40
CA LEU A 85 5.99 2.80 10.47
C LEU A 85 6.44 4.26 10.43
N HIS A 86 7.51 4.59 11.13
CA HIS A 86 8.07 5.94 11.13
C HIS A 86 8.59 6.34 9.75
N GLU A 87 9.22 5.43 9.00
CA GLU A 87 9.65 5.69 7.63
C GLU A 87 8.45 6.07 6.73
N LEU A 88 7.37 5.30 6.81
CA LEU A 88 6.17 5.57 6.01
C LEU A 88 5.50 6.89 6.38
N GLU A 89 5.56 7.26 7.66
CA GLU A 89 4.97 8.51 8.14
C GLU A 89 5.84 9.72 7.83
N SER A 90 7.15 9.63 8.08
CA SER A 90 8.04 10.80 8.07
C SER A 90 8.82 10.96 6.78
N LYS A 91 9.34 9.89 6.18
CA LYS A 91 10.15 9.98 4.97
C LYS A 91 9.32 10.21 3.71
N CYS A 92 8.26 9.45 3.53
CA CYS A 92 7.46 9.52 2.32
C CYS A 92 6.03 10.00 2.54
N ARG A 93 5.62 10.16 3.79
CA ARG A 93 4.29 10.65 4.18
C ARG A 93 3.14 9.84 3.56
N LEU A 94 3.33 8.55 3.41
CA LEU A 94 2.31 7.66 2.87
C LEU A 94 1.33 7.15 3.92
N ILE A 95 1.60 7.39 5.19
CA ILE A 95 0.66 7.15 6.28
C ILE A 95 0.63 8.34 7.23
N GLU A 96 -0.46 8.43 7.97
CA GLU A 96 -0.61 9.36 9.10
C GLU A 96 -1.19 8.60 10.27
N ARG A 97 -0.53 8.66 11.42
CA ARG A 97 -1.01 8.02 12.64
C ARG A 97 -1.69 9.04 13.54
N LYS A 98 -2.86 8.67 14.05
CA LYS A 98 -3.61 9.52 14.97
C LYS A 98 -3.82 8.79 16.31
N ARG A 99 -3.39 9.39 17.40
CA ARG A 99 -3.61 8.84 18.75
C ARG A 99 -5.06 9.00 19.15
N GLN A 100 -5.64 7.94 19.69
CA GLN A 100 -6.99 7.97 20.24
C GLN A 100 -7.05 8.27 21.74
N GLY A 101 -5.92 8.10 22.44
CA GLY A 101 -5.82 8.28 23.89
C GLY A 101 -5.20 7.05 24.56
N LEU A 102 -5.11 7.12 25.89
CA LEU A 102 -4.52 6.06 26.72
C LEU A 102 -5.29 4.75 26.58
N GLY A 103 -4.56 3.67 26.38
CA GLY A 103 -5.12 2.33 26.28
C GLY A 103 -5.81 1.99 24.97
N LYS A 104 -5.84 2.92 24.01
CA LYS A 104 -6.43 2.69 22.69
C LYS A 104 -5.35 2.65 21.62
N PRO A 105 -5.47 1.75 20.61
CA PRO A 105 -4.53 1.72 19.52
C PRO A 105 -4.62 2.98 18.67
N ASN A 106 -3.53 3.35 18.00
CA ASN A 106 -3.52 4.45 17.05
C ASN A 106 -4.36 4.12 15.82
N LEU A 107 -5.04 5.12 15.30
CA LEU A 107 -5.61 5.04 13.97
C LEU A 107 -4.52 5.31 12.94
N ILE A 108 -4.58 4.61 11.82
CA ILE A 108 -3.68 4.84 10.69
C ILE A 108 -4.52 5.21 9.47
N TYR A 109 -4.21 6.35 8.87
CA TYR A 109 -4.73 6.74 7.58
C TYR A 109 -3.69 6.40 6.52
N VAL A 110 -4.03 5.50 5.62
CA VAL A 110 -3.16 5.15 4.50
C VAL A 110 -3.42 6.14 3.38
N LYS A 111 -2.38 6.89 3.00
CA LYS A 111 -2.50 7.91 1.98
C LYS A 111 -2.26 7.35 0.59
N ASN A 112 -2.84 8.03 -0.39
CA ASN A 112 -2.67 7.66 -1.79
C ASN A 112 -1.23 7.93 -2.24
N PHE A 113 -0.64 6.96 -2.90
CA PHE A 113 0.71 7.06 -3.45
C PHE A 113 0.78 7.93 -4.72
N VAL A 114 -0.35 8.32 -5.29
CA VAL A 114 -0.43 9.27 -6.39
C VAL A 114 -0.44 10.68 -5.80
N ASP A 115 0.60 11.46 -6.09
CA ASP A 115 0.71 12.83 -5.63
C ASP A 115 0.01 13.76 -6.61
N LYS A 116 -1.11 14.32 -6.18
CA LYS A 116 -1.92 15.22 -7.00
C LYS A 116 -1.20 16.53 -7.35
N ASP A 117 -0.30 16.97 -6.49
CA ASP A 117 0.45 18.21 -6.71
C ASP A 117 1.51 18.03 -7.79
N VAL A 118 2.13 16.87 -7.87
CA VAL A 118 3.12 16.55 -8.91
C VAL A 118 2.43 16.36 -10.26
N ASP A 119 1.28 15.72 -10.29
CA ASP A 119 0.52 15.52 -11.53
C ASP A 119 -0.02 16.83 -12.09
N ASN A 120 -0.34 17.80 -11.25
CA ASN A 120 -0.78 19.13 -11.66
C ASN A 120 0.40 20.01 -12.14
N ALA A 121 1.60 19.81 -11.61
CA ALA A 121 2.79 20.57 -11.99
C ALA A 121 3.35 20.14 -13.35
N SER A 122 3.12 18.90 -13.76
CA SER A 122 3.50 18.38 -15.08
C SER A 122 2.44 18.66 -16.17
N GLY A 123 1.53 19.50 -15.90
CA GLY A 123 0.42 20.16 -16.59
C GLY A 123 0.21 19.95 -18.07
N SER A 124 0.39 18.80 -18.64
CA SER A 124 -0.08 18.55 -20.00
C SER A 124 -0.33 17.06 -20.21
N THR A 125 -1.58 16.76 -20.52
CA THR A 125 -1.99 15.52 -21.18
C THR A 125 -1.56 14.21 -20.50
N ALA A 126 -1.72 14.12 -19.20
CA ALA A 126 -1.81 12.80 -18.62
C ALA A 126 -3.13 12.17 -19.12
N PRO A 127 -3.11 10.98 -19.72
CA PRO A 127 -4.34 10.32 -20.11
C PRO A 127 -5.22 10.14 -18.86
N SER A 128 -6.51 10.34 -19.05
CA SER A 128 -7.47 10.19 -17.95
C SER A 128 -7.29 8.83 -17.28
N PRO A 129 -7.60 8.71 -15.99
CA PRO A 129 -7.52 7.42 -15.29
C PRO A 129 -8.23 6.28 -16.05
N GLU A 130 -9.32 6.61 -16.74
CA GLU A 130 -10.07 5.65 -17.54
C GLU A 130 -9.29 5.12 -18.74
N SER A 131 -8.55 5.97 -19.44
CA SER A 131 -7.73 5.50 -20.56
C SER A 131 -6.53 4.67 -20.13
N ARG A 132 -6.01 4.92 -18.94
CA ARG A 132 -4.98 4.06 -18.34
C ARG A 132 -5.53 2.69 -17.95
N PHE A 133 -6.77 2.64 -17.50
CA PHE A 133 -7.43 1.37 -17.18
C PHE A 133 -7.72 0.55 -18.42
N GLN A 134 -8.21 1.17 -19.48
CA GLN A 134 -8.49 0.47 -20.75
C GLN A 134 -7.23 -0.10 -21.39
N ASN A 135 -6.14 0.67 -21.40
CA ASN A 135 -4.85 0.16 -21.88
C ASN A 135 -4.26 -0.93 -20.99
N ARG A 136 -4.60 -0.94 -19.70
CA ARG A 136 -4.22 -2.01 -18.80
C ARG A 136 -5.08 -3.26 -18.99
N GLU A 137 -6.35 -3.11 -19.34
CA GLU A 137 -7.21 -4.27 -19.57
C GLU A 137 -6.79 -5.08 -20.79
N ASN A 138 -6.35 -4.42 -21.87
CA ASN A 138 -5.85 -5.09 -23.06
C ASN A 138 -4.46 -5.73 -22.88
N HIS A 139 -3.63 -5.14 -22.02
CA HIS A 139 -2.38 -5.75 -21.57
C HIS A 139 -2.54 -6.44 -20.21
N GLY A 140 -3.64 -6.15 -19.51
CA GLY A 140 -3.81 -6.48 -18.11
C GLY A 140 -3.82 -7.96 -17.82
N SER A 141 -4.40 -8.75 -18.68
CA SER A 141 -4.39 -10.20 -18.50
C SER A 141 -2.98 -10.78 -18.59
N ARG A 142 -2.14 -10.22 -19.45
CA ARG A 142 -0.73 -10.64 -19.55
C ARG A 142 0.11 -10.06 -18.42
N ILE A 143 -0.08 -8.79 -18.07
CA ILE A 143 0.71 -8.12 -17.01
C ILE A 143 0.36 -8.65 -15.64
N VAL A 144 -0.90 -8.90 -15.36
CA VAL A 144 -1.33 -9.52 -14.11
C VAL A 144 -0.74 -10.93 -13.98
N LYS A 145 -0.65 -11.68 -15.07
CA LYS A 145 0.00 -13.00 -15.09
C LYS A 145 1.50 -12.94 -14.86
N ILE A 146 2.16 -11.86 -15.24
CA ILE A 146 3.61 -11.69 -15.12
C ILE A 146 4.00 -11.06 -13.78
N THR A 147 3.19 -10.16 -13.25
CA THR A 147 3.49 -9.45 -12.00
C THR A 147 3.07 -10.19 -10.74
N ILE A 148 2.36 -11.24 -10.89
CA ILE A 148 2.03 -12.18 -9.83
C ILE A 148 3.07 -13.29 -9.85
#